data_ad4a7c119bee1b1693bb8fe5c9bee288
#
_entry.id   ad4a7c119bee1b1693bb8fe5c9bee288
#
_cell.length_a   1.000
_cell.length_b   1.000
_cell.length_c   1.000
_cell.angle_alpha   90.00
_cell.angle_beta   90.00
_cell.angle_gamma   90.00
#
_symmetry.space_group_name_H-M   'P 1'
#
loop_
_entity.id
_entity.type
_entity.pdbx_description
1 polymer ?
#
loop_
_entity_poly.entity_id
_entity_poly.type
_entity_poly.pdbx_seq_one_letter_code
_entity_poly.pdbx_strand_id
1 'polypeptide(L)'
;MSASLAVDARDLGRVYNLRGRKADAKKSLVALDHVTLQVRRGELFGLLGPNGAGKTTLIKILTTLLAPTSGFARVAGFDVTLEPHSVRPRINMVSGGEASGYGLLTVRENLWMFAQFYGLTSKDANRRIVELLEVVKMGDRLHTKSSQLSTGLRQKMNIVRGFLTDPEVLFLDEPTLGLDVGASRDVRAFVRRWLDEDRSRSLVLTTHYMVEADELCDRVAIINGGKVLACDTPAA
;
A
#
# COMPACT_ATOMS: atom_id res chain seq x y z
N MET A 1 25.03 -4.12 14.12
CA MET A 1 24.57 -4.50 12.76
C MET A 1 23.57 -3.45 12.31
N SER A 2 23.81 -2.73 11.21
CA SER A 2 22.83 -1.77 10.67
C SER A 2 21.57 -2.56 10.29
N ALA A 3 20.42 -2.18 10.84
CA ALA A 3 19.15 -2.81 10.49
C ALA A 3 18.95 -2.65 8.98
N SER A 4 18.69 -3.76 8.27
CA SER A 4 18.43 -3.70 6.84
C SER A 4 17.10 -2.97 6.60
N LEU A 5 17.10 -2.01 5.68
CA LEU A 5 15.93 -1.19 5.39
C LEU A 5 15.04 -1.86 4.33
N ALA A 6 13.74 -1.84 4.56
CA ALA A 6 12.72 -2.18 3.56
C ALA A 6 12.46 -1.00 2.61
N VAL A 7 12.47 0.24 3.18
CA VAL A 7 12.37 1.48 2.43
C VAL A 7 13.44 2.46 2.92
N ASP A 8 14.16 3.10 2.00
CA ASP A 8 15.10 4.20 2.28
C ASP A 8 14.80 5.34 1.30
N ALA A 9 14.13 6.38 1.75
CA ALA A 9 13.80 7.57 0.99
C ALA A 9 14.58 8.77 1.52
N ARG A 10 15.28 9.50 0.65
CA ARG A 10 16.10 10.64 1.02
C ARG A 10 15.85 11.83 0.13
N ASP A 11 15.51 12.91 0.76
CA ASP A 11 15.36 14.22 0.12
C ASP A 11 14.37 14.22 -1.06
N LEU A 12 13.33 13.35 -0.97
CA LEU A 12 12.35 13.18 -2.04
C LEU A 12 11.52 14.43 -2.24
N GLY A 13 11.53 14.94 -3.47
CA GLY A 13 10.67 15.99 -3.92
C GLY A 13 9.75 15.56 -5.06
N ARG A 14 8.54 16.07 -5.09
CA ARG A 14 7.63 15.94 -6.22
C ARG A 14 6.87 17.20 -6.49
N VAL A 15 7.09 17.77 -7.68
CA VAL A 15 6.41 18.96 -8.18
C VAL A 15 5.55 18.57 -9.40
N TYR A 16 4.28 18.94 -9.37
CA TYR A 16 3.37 18.81 -10.50
C TYR A 16 3.25 20.14 -11.23
N ASN A 17 3.53 20.17 -12.52
CA ASN A 17 3.28 21.31 -13.39
C ASN A 17 1.83 21.29 -13.86
N LEU A 18 0.99 22.17 -13.32
CA LEU A 18 -0.40 22.29 -13.71
C LEU A 18 -0.49 23.15 -14.96
N ARG A 19 -1.01 22.59 -16.08
CA ARG A 19 -1.33 23.37 -17.29
C ARG A 19 -2.62 24.15 -17.01
N GLY A 20 -2.49 25.46 -16.78
CA GLY A 20 -3.65 26.36 -16.70
C GLY A 20 -4.38 26.47 -18.06
N ARG A 21 -5.70 26.65 -18.02
CA ARG A 21 -6.51 26.92 -19.24
C ARG A 21 -6.20 28.28 -19.90
N LYS A 22 -5.43 29.16 -19.26
CA LYS A 22 -4.94 30.44 -19.81
C LYS A 22 -3.42 30.41 -19.87
N ALA A 23 -2.86 30.90 -20.97
CA ALA A 23 -1.46 30.77 -21.37
C ALA A 23 -0.39 31.34 -20.40
N ASP A 24 -0.79 32.08 -19.36
CA ASP A 24 0.12 32.88 -18.54
C ASP A 24 0.32 32.42 -17.08
N ALA A 25 -0.23 31.25 -16.67
CA ALA A 25 -0.05 30.78 -15.29
C ALA A 25 0.48 29.34 -15.26
N LYS A 26 1.80 29.16 -15.29
CA LYS A 26 2.45 27.92 -14.81
C LYS A 26 2.22 27.82 -13.29
N LYS A 27 1.10 27.24 -12.86
CA LYS A 27 0.92 26.85 -11.46
C LYS A 27 1.66 25.56 -11.24
N SER A 28 2.64 25.55 -10.37
CA SER A 28 3.26 24.34 -9.84
C SER A 28 2.63 23.99 -8.50
N LEU A 29 2.40 22.69 -8.27
CA LEU A 29 1.97 22.14 -6.99
C LEU A 29 3.12 21.27 -6.43
N VAL A 30 3.68 21.69 -5.30
CA VAL A 30 4.64 20.86 -4.56
C VAL A 30 3.87 19.85 -3.75
N ALA A 31 3.95 18.57 -4.13
CA ALA A 31 3.27 17.48 -3.46
C ALA A 31 4.15 16.79 -2.43
N LEU A 32 5.47 16.78 -2.65
CA LEU A 32 6.48 16.34 -1.68
C LEU A 32 7.62 17.36 -1.69
N ASP A 33 8.09 17.71 -0.49
CA ASP A 33 9.11 18.71 -0.25
C ASP A 33 10.15 18.16 0.73
N HIS A 34 11.29 17.71 0.19
CA HIS A 34 12.43 17.17 0.94
C HIS A 34 12.08 16.04 1.92
N VAL A 35 11.23 15.08 1.49
CA VAL A 35 10.80 13.96 2.33
C VAL A 35 11.96 12.99 2.53
N THR A 36 12.33 12.77 3.80
CA THR A 36 13.28 11.73 4.21
C THR A 36 12.60 10.82 5.22
N LEU A 37 12.56 9.51 4.91
CA LEU A 37 12.03 8.49 5.81
C LEU A 37 12.68 7.14 5.58
N GLN A 38 12.73 6.32 6.62
CA GLN A 38 13.27 4.97 6.59
C GLN A 38 12.31 4.00 7.28
N VAL A 39 12.04 2.86 6.61
CA VAL A 39 11.27 1.74 7.14
C VAL A 39 12.22 0.56 7.31
N ARG A 40 12.24 -0.04 8.48
CA ARG A 40 13.08 -1.22 8.78
C ARG A 40 12.44 -2.49 8.21
N ARG A 41 13.22 -3.51 7.94
CA ARG A 41 12.64 -4.83 7.64
C ARG A 41 11.93 -5.38 8.87
N GLY A 42 10.79 -6.04 8.65
CA GLY A 42 9.94 -6.56 9.72
C GLY A 42 9.06 -5.52 10.40
N GLU A 43 9.04 -4.28 9.92
CA GLU A 43 8.32 -3.17 10.53
C GLU A 43 6.95 -2.94 9.88
N LEU A 44 5.94 -2.67 10.70
CA LEU A 44 4.69 -2.05 10.28
C LEU A 44 4.81 -0.54 10.50
N PHE A 45 4.98 0.18 9.40
CA PHE A 45 5.22 1.62 9.41
C PHE A 45 3.98 2.38 8.99
N GLY A 46 3.53 3.32 9.82
CA GLY A 46 2.41 4.20 9.56
C GLY A 46 2.84 5.52 8.90
N LEU A 47 2.09 5.97 7.91
CA LEU A 47 2.20 7.31 7.34
C LEU A 47 0.88 8.04 7.60
N LEU A 48 0.86 8.87 8.63
CA LEU A 48 -0.31 9.60 9.12
C LEU A 48 -0.34 11.02 8.58
N GLY A 49 -1.50 11.48 8.14
CA GLY A 49 -1.68 12.87 7.73
C GLY A 49 -3.03 13.13 7.07
N PRO A 50 -3.44 14.39 6.93
CA PRO A 50 -4.70 14.76 6.30
C PRO A 50 -4.73 14.41 4.81
N ASN A 51 -5.92 14.50 4.21
CA ASN A 51 -6.06 14.36 2.76
C ASN A 51 -5.29 15.50 2.06
N GLY A 52 -4.58 15.15 0.98
CA GLY A 52 -3.72 16.10 0.27
C GLY A 52 -2.33 16.33 0.91
N ALA A 53 -1.99 15.67 2.01
CA ALA A 53 -0.69 15.80 2.66
C ALA A 53 0.52 15.28 1.86
N GLY A 54 0.27 14.48 0.81
CA GLY A 54 1.32 13.87 -0.02
C GLY A 54 1.46 12.35 0.14
N LYS A 55 0.69 11.70 1.04
CA LYS A 55 0.76 10.26 1.34
C LYS A 55 0.72 9.39 0.07
N THR A 56 -0.35 9.50 -0.70
CA THR A 56 -0.53 8.73 -1.96
C THR A 56 0.55 9.04 -3.00
N THR A 57 1.05 10.30 -3.05
CA THR A 57 2.16 10.67 -3.94
C THR A 57 3.44 9.94 -3.54
N LEU A 58 3.75 9.90 -2.26
CA LEU A 58 4.91 9.16 -1.73
C LEU A 58 4.78 7.66 -2.03
N ILE A 59 3.64 7.04 -1.72
CA ILE A 59 3.38 5.63 -2.05
C ILE A 59 3.57 5.37 -3.54
N LYS A 60 3.04 6.21 -4.44
CA LYS A 60 3.22 6.06 -5.89
C LYS A 60 4.69 6.11 -6.34
N ILE A 61 5.52 6.91 -5.66
CA ILE A 61 6.97 6.92 -5.94
C ILE A 61 7.61 5.62 -5.46
N LEU A 62 7.34 5.21 -4.21
CA LEU A 62 7.92 3.99 -3.64
C LEU A 62 7.48 2.72 -4.39
N THR A 63 6.29 2.73 -4.97
CA THR A 63 5.77 1.62 -5.80
C THR A 63 6.12 1.72 -7.29
N THR A 64 7.02 2.61 -7.67
CA THR A 64 7.49 2.83 -9.06
C THR A 64 6.41 3.30 -10.05
N LEU A 65 5.26 3.74 -9.57
CA LEU A 65 4.17 4.27 -10.40
C LEU A 65 4.39 5.74 -10.80
N LEU A 66 5.28 6.42 -10.08
CA LEU A 66 5.59 7.84 -10.29
C LEU A 66 7.08 8.08 -10.05
N ALA A 67 7.75 8.82 -10.94
CA ALA A 67 9.12 9.24 -10.70
C ALA A 67 9.16 10.46 -9.74
N PRO A 68 10.14 10.55 -8.83
CA PRO A 68 10.38 11.78 -8.06
C PRO A 68 10.89 12.90 -8.98
N THR A 69 10.76 14.16 -8.54
CA THR A 69 11.37 15.32 -9.21
C THR A 69 12.80 15.56 -8.71
N SER A 70 13.06 15.21 -7.46
CA SER A 70 14.38 15.29 -6.80
C SER A 70 14.52 14.22 -5.74
N GLY A 71 15.75 14.00 -5.24
CA GLY A 71 16.06 12.99 -4.26
C GLY A 71 16.04 11.58 -4.83
N PHE A 72 16.10 10.57 -3.96
CA PHE A 72 16.03 9.17 -4.37
C PHE A 72 15.30 8.31 -3.34
N ALA A 73 14.83 7.13 -3.76
CA ALA A 73 14.30 6.12 -2.86
C ALA A 73 14.73 4.71 -3.28
N ARG A 74 14.94 3.85 -2.29
CA ARG A 74 15.12 2.41 -2.47
C ARG A 74 14.01 1.65 -1.76
N VAL A 75 13.53 0.60 -2.40
CA VAL A 75 12.55 -0.34 -1.83
C VAL A 75 13.08 -1.76 -2.03
N ALA A 76 13.05 -2.57 -0.98
CA ALA A 76 13.65 -3.91 -0.96
C ALA A 76 15.14 -3.92 -1.41
N GLY A 77 15.85 -2.80 -1.20
CA GLY A 77 17.26 -2.63 -1.57
C GLY A 77 17.51 -2.06 -2.98
N PHE A 78 16.49 -1.94 -3.83
CA PHE A 78 16.60 -1.50 -5.23
C PHE A 78 16.10 -0.06 -5.41
N ASP A 79 16.75 0.70 -6.30
CA ASP A 79 16.35 2.07 -6.63
C ASP A 79 15.03 2.08 -7.42
N VAL A 80 14.05 2.85 -6.93
CA VAL A 80 12.70 2.88 -7.53
C VAL A 80 12.67 3.49 -8.94
N THR A 81 13.67 4.30 -9.30
CA THR A 81 13.77 4.99 -10.60
C THR A 81 14.67 4.23 -11.55
N LEU A 82 15.81 3.75 -11.08
CA LEU A 82 16.82 3.11 -11.90
C LEU A 82 16.58 1.61 -12.08
N GLU A 83 15.98 0.95 -11.07
CA GLU A 83 15.78 -0.49 -11.03
C GLU A 83 14.32 -0.90 -10.80
N PRO A 84 13.32 -0.27 -11.48
CA PRO A 84 11.89 -0.53 -11.20
C PRO A 84 11.50 -1.99 -11.47
N HIS A 85 12.16 -2.67 -12.40
CA HIS A 85 11.92 -4.09 -12.69
C HIS A 85 12.38 -5.02 -11.55
N SER A 86 13.36 -4.61 -10.76
CA SER A 86 13.79 -5.34 -9.55
C SER A 86 12.89 -5.05 -8.34
N VAL A 87 12.30 -3.86 -8.27
CA VAL A 87 11.36 -3.47 -7.20
C VAL A 87 10.02 -4.18 -7.36
N ARG A 88 9.39 -4.09 -8.54
CA ARG A 88 7.99 -4.52 -8.79
C ARG A 88 7.67 -5.95 -8.37
N PRO A 89 8.51 -6.98 -8.59
CA PRO A 89 8.20 -8.34 -8.17
C PRO A 89 8.20 -8.53 -6.64
N ARG A 90 8.80 -7.59 -5.89
CA ARG A 90 8.97 -7.66 -4.43
C ARG A 90 7.95 -6.88 -3.64
N ILE A 91 7.11 -6.12 -4.35
CA ILE A 91 6.13 -5.25 -3.73
C ILE A 91 4.71 -5.59 -4.19
N ASN A 92 3.74 -5.16 -3.39
CA ASN A 92 2.37 -5.01 -3.86
C ASN A 92 1.75 -3.76 -3.23
N MET A 93 0.64 -3.28 -3.82
CA MET A 93 -0.07 -2.11 -3.35
C MET A 93 -1.58 -2.35 -3.36
N VAL A 94 -2.23 -1.92 -2.29
CA VAL A 94 -3.69 -1.86 -2.18
C VAL A 94 -4.08 -0.41 -1.95
N SER A 95 -4.92 0.16 -2.80
CA SER A 95 -5.53 1.48 -2.62
C SER A 95 -6.95 1.34 -2.08
N GLY A 96 -7.30 2.13 -1.08
CA GLY A 96 -8.67 2.27 -0.61
C GLY A 96 -9.52 3.03 -1.61
N GLY A 97 -10.80 2.62 -1.77
CA GLY A 97 -11.77 3.36 -2.56
C GLY A 97 -11.69 3.19 -4.08
N GLU A 98 -10.71 2.48 -4.62
CA GLU A 98 -10.66 2.18 -6.05
C GLU A 98 -11.64 1.05 -6.43
N ALA A 99 -12.30 1.22 -7.57
CA ALA A 99 -13.05 0.12 -8.19
C ALA A 99 -12.06 -0.97 -8.62
N SER A 100 -11.98 -2.04 -7.83
CA SER A 100 -11.03 -3.10 -8.08
C SER A 100 -11.63 -4.25 -8.85
N GLY A 101 -10.87 -4.73 -9.81
CA GLY A 101 -11.18 -5.93 -10.57
C GLY A 101 -12.16 -5.67 -11.72
N TYR A 102 -12.29 -6.68 -12.51
CA TYR A 102 -13.21 -6.70 -13.65
C TYR A 102 -14.59 -7.15 -13.18
N GLY A 103 -15.60 -6.30 -13.29
CA GLY A 103 -16.95 -6.51 -12.76
C GLY A 103 -17.64 -7.80 -13.25
N LEU A 104 -17.34 -8.25 -14.47
CA LEU A 104 -17.89 -9.46 -15.05
C LEU A 104 -17.27 -10.76 -14.53
N LEU A 105 -16.04 -10.67 -14.02
CA LEU A 105 -15.32 -11.81 -13.45
C LEU A 105 -15.78 -12.09 -12.02
N THR A 106 -15.77 -13.35 -11.63
CA THR A 106 -15.94 -13.76 -10.23
C THR A 106 -14.77 -13.32 -9.36
N VAL A 107 -14.94 -13.36 -8.05
CA VAL A 107 -13.86 -13.10 -7.08
C VAL A 107 -12.65 -13.98 -7.39
N ARG A 108 -12.87 -15.29 -7.59
CA ARG A 108 -11.81 -16.25 -7.92
C ARG A 108 -11.08 -15.87 -9.21
N GLU A 109 -11.81 -15.59 -10.28
CA GLU A 109 -11.23 -15.26 -11.59
C GLU A 109 -10.43 -13.96 -11.53
N ASN A 110 -10.93 -12.94 -10.82
CA ASN A 110 -10.19 -11.71 -10.60
C ASN A 110 -8.85 -11.96 -9.88
N LEU A 111 -8.89 -12.66 -8.75
CA LEU A 111 -7.69 -12.95 -7.96
C LEU A 111 -6.72 -13.84 -8.73
N TRP A 112 -7.23 -14.88 -9.41
CA TRP A 112 -6.39 -15.77 -10.23
C TRP A 112 -5.69 -15.01 -11.35
N MET A 113 -6.40 -14.12 -12.06
CA MET A 113 -5.81 -13.29 -13.12
C MET A 113 -4.68 -12.42 -12.59
N PHE A 114 -4.86 -11.77 -11.43
CA PHE A 114 -3.78 -11.00 -10.80
C PHE A 114 -2.59 -11.89 -10.40
N ALA A 115 -2.85 -13.07 -9.87
CA ALA A 115 -1.79 -14.03 -9.55
C ALA A 115 -0.94 -14.39 -10.78
N GLN A 116 -1.58 -14.58 -11.96
CA GLN A 116 -0.87 -14.86 -13.21
C GLN A 116 0.01 -13.68 -13.67
N PHE A 117 -0.43 -12.43 -13.48
CA PHE A 117 0.40 -11.25 -13.79
C PHE A 117 1.70 -11.20 -12.97
N TYR A 118 1.70 -11.77 -11.78
CA TYR A 118 2.87 -11.90 -10.92
C TYR A 118 3.60 -13.24 -11.07
N GLY A 119 3.21 -14.07 -12.01
CA GLY A 119 3.90 -15.32 -12.33
C GLY A 119 3.65 -16.49 -11.37
N LEU A 120 2.60 -16.42 -10.54
CA LEU A 120 2.22 -17.56 -9.69
C LEU A 120 1.71 -18.73 -10.56
N THR A 121 2.06 -19.97 -10.17
CA THR A 121 1.44 -21.13 -10.80
C THR A 121 -0.06 -21.17 -10.52
N SER A 122 -0.86 -21.72 -11.42
CA SER A 122 -2.31 -21.84 -11.19
C SER A 122 -2.63 -22.66 -9.94
N LYS A 123 -1.79 -23.63 -9.58
CA LYS A 123 -1.93 -24.44 -8.36
C LYS A 123 -1.74 -23.60 -7.11
N ASP A 124 -0.65 -22.83 -7.04
CA ASP A 124 -0.35 -21.98 -5.90
C ASP A 124 -1.35 -20.82 -5.79
N ALA A 125 -1.72 -20.19 -6.91
CA ALA A 125 -2.72 -19.15 -6.95
C ALA A 125 -4.06 -19.64 -6.37
N ASN A 126 -4.58 -20.78 -6.81
CA ASN A 126 -5.85 -21.31 -6.30
C ASN A 126 -5.79 -21.65 -4.81
N ARG A 127 -4.70 -22.26 -4.34
CA ARG A 127 -4.51 -22.55 -2.92
C ARG A 127 -4.53 -21.27 -2.08
N ARG A 128 -3.70 -20.27 -2.44
CA ARG A 128 -3.62 -18.99 -1.71
C ARG A 128 -4.92 -18.19 -1.76
N ILE A 129 -5.65 -18.21 -2.89
CA ILE A 129 -6.94 -17.55 -3.01
C ILE A 129 -7.93 -18.08 -1.96
N VAL A 130 -8.04 -19.40 -1.83
CA VAL A 130 -8.94 -20.01 -0.85
C VAL A 130 -8.51 -19.65 0.58
N GLU A 131 -7.24 -19.85 0.91
CA GLU A 131 -6.69 -19.54 2.24
C GLU A 131 -6.96 -18.07 2.63
N LEU A 132 -6.66 -17.12 1.75
CA LEU A 132 -6.83 -15.69 2.03
C LEU A 132 -8.30 -15.25 2.10
N LEU A 133 -9.18 -15.83 1.28
CA LEU A 133 -10.60 -15.54 1.33
C LEU A 133 -11.25 -16.04 2.63
N GLU A 134 -10.82 -17.17 3.17
CA GLU A 134 -11.28 -17.65 4.48
C GLU A 134 -10.89 -16.67 5.60
N VAL A 135 -9.66 -16.15 5.57
CA VAL A 135 -9.17 -15.18 6.56
C VAL A 135 -10.04 -13.91 6.61
N VAL A 136 -10.46 -13.39 5.44
CA VAL A 136 -11.32 -12.21 5.37
C VAL A 136 -12.82 -12.53 5.41
N LYS A 137 -13.18 -13.78 5.70
CA LYS A 137 -14.57 -14.28 5.76
C LYS A 137 -15.35 -14.03 4.45
N MET A 138 -14.75 -14.42 3.33
CA MET A 138 -15.31 -14.32 1.98
C MET A 138 -15.28 -15.65 1.21
N GLY A 139 -15.06 -16.79 1.87
CA GLY A 139 -15.02 -18.10 1.21
C GLY A 139 -16.29 -18.43 0.44
N ASP A 140 -17.45 -18.04 0.97
CA ASP A 140 -18.78 -18.21 0.33
C ASP A 140 -18.97 -17.32 -0.93
N ARG A 141 -18.10 -16.36 -1.16
CA ARG A 141 -18.15 -15.40 -2.29
C ARG A 141 -17.26 -15.77 -3.46
N LEU A 142 -16.53 -16.86 -3.39
CA LEU A 142 -15.53 -17.30 -4.39
C LEU A 142 -16.06 -17.23 -5.84
N HIS A 143 -17.33 -17.63 -6.06
CA HIS A 143 -17.97 -17.66 -7.36
C HIS A 143 -18.92 -16.46 -7.62
N THR A 144 -18.97 -15.47 -6.71
CA THR A 144 -19.77 -14.25 -6.88
C THR A 144 -19.05 -13.30 -7.84
N LYS A 145 -19.77 -12.70 -8.80
CA LYS A 145 -19.21 -11.68 -9.69
C LYS A 145 -18.83 -10.43 -8.88
N SER A 146 -17.69 -9.81 -9.19
CA SER A 146 -17.21 -8.66 -8.43
C SER A 146 -18.13 -7.43 -8.52
N SER A 147 -18.92 -7.31 -9.62
CA SER A 147 -19.97 -6.29 -9.75
C SER A 147 -21.11 -6.44 -8.73
N GLN A 148 -21.33 -7.63 -8.20
CA GLN A 148 -22.40 -7.93 -7.23
C GLN A 148 -21.94 -7.75 -5.77
N LEU A 149 -20.66 -7.47 -5.54
CA LEU A 149 -20.11 -7.24 -4.21
C LEU A 149 -20.50 -5.86 -3.70
N SER A 150 -20.77 -5.75 -2.40
CA SER A 150 -20.83 -4.46 -1.72
C SER A 150 -19.45 -3.77 -1.73
N THR A 151 -19.40 -2.47 -1.43
CA THR A 151 -18.15 -1.72 -1.34
C THR A 151 -17.17 -2.36 -0.35
N GLY A 152 -17.65 -2.77 0.83
CA GLY A 152 -16.81 -3.43 1.84
C GLY A 152 -16.28 -4.79 1.36
N LEU A 153 -17.10 -5.61 0.68
CA LEU A 153 -16.64 -6.89 0.13
C LEU A 153 -15.64 -6.69 -1.02
N ARG A 154 -15.82 -5.66 -1.85
CA ARG A 154 -14.80 -5.29 -2.86
C ARG A 154 -13.49 -4.88 -2.21
N GLN A 155 -13.54 -4.10 -1.13
CA GLN A 155 -12.34 -3.71 -0.40
C GLN A 155 -11.63 -4.93 0.22
N LYS A 156 -12.36 -5.87 0.78
CA LYS A 156 -11.79 -7.14 1.27
C LYS A 156 -11.12 -7.94 0.13
N MET A 157 -11.74 -8.03 -1.04
CA MET A 157 -11.14 -8.67 -2.22
C MET A 157 -9.85 -7.96 -2.65
N ASN A 158 -9.81 -6.62 -2.60
CA ASN A 158 -8.60 -5.83 -2.85
C ASN A 158 -7.47 -6.16 -1.88
N ILE A 159 -7.81 -6.26 -0.60
CA ILE A 159 -6.86 -6.62 0.45
C ILE A 159 -6.28 -8.01 0.14
N VAL A 160 -7.14 -9.01 -0.12
CA VAL A 160 -6.69 -10.36 -0.52
C VAL A 160 -5.73 -10.30 -1.71
N ARG A 161 -6.04 -9.48 -2.73
CA ARG A 161 -5.17 -9.27 -3.89
C ARG A 161 -3.79 -8.79 -3.50
N GLY A 162 -3.69 -7.87 -2.53
CA GLY A 162 -2.42 -7.34 -2.04
C GLY A 162 -1.52 -8.40 -1.41
N PHE A 163 -2.10 -9.33 -0.69
CA PHE A 163 -1.37 -10.41 0.00
C PHE A 163 -1.11 -11.65 -0.87
N LEU A 164 -1.77 -11.74 -2.03
CA LEU A 164 -1.77 -12.94 -2.87
C LEU A 164 -0.37 -13.36 -3.33
N THR A 165 0.49 -12.40 -3.61
CA THR A 165 1.85 -12.61 -4.13
C THR A 165 2.92 -12.74 -3.04
N ASP A 166 2.54 -12.61 -1.77
CA ASP A 166 3.46 -12.64 -0.63
C ASP A 166 4.66 -11.67 -0.78
N PRO A 167 4.40 -10.38 -0.91
CA PRO A 167 5.45 -9.41 -1.23
C PRO A 167 6.41 -9.18 -0.04
N GLU A 168 7.68 -8.81 -0.33
CA GLU A 168 8.63 -8.37 0.71
C GLU A 168 8.18 -7.05 1.36
N VAL A 169 7.57 -6.13 0.57
CA VAL A 169 7.03 -4.86 1.07
C VAL A 169 5.63 -4.64 0.53
N LEU A 170 4.66 -4.59 1.44
CA LEU A 170 3.26 -4.30 1.11
C LEU A 170 2.91 -2.85 1.43
N PHE A 171 2.31 -2.15 0.48
CA PHE A 171 1.80 -0.81 0.66
C PHE A 171 0.27 -0.84 0.74
N LEU A 172 -0.30 -0.33 1.84
CA LEU A 172 -1.73 -0.21 2.05
C LEU A 172 -2.10 1.28 2.15
N ASP A 173 -2.75 1.80 1.11
CA ASP A 173 -3.19 3.21 1.07
C ASP A 173 -4.66 3.28 1.51
N GLU A 174 -4.89 3.68 2.76
CA GLU A 174 -6.21 3.77 3.42
C GLU A 174 -7.05 2.46 3.32
N PRO A 175 -6.51 1.30 3.75
CA PRO A 175 -7.11 -0.01 3.47
C PRO A 175 -8.46 -0.25 4.15
N THR A 176 -8.75 0.43 5.23
CA THR A 176 -10.00 0.28 6.00
C THR A 176 -11.12 1.22 5.55
N LEU A 177 -10.84 2.09 4.58
CA LEU A 177 -11.82 3.02 4.04
C LEU A 177 -13.03 2.25 3.46
N GLY A 178 -14.23 2.58 3.94
CA GLY A 178 -15.47 1.95 3.50
C GLY A 178 -15.76 0.57 4.12
N LEU A 179 -14.96 0.12 5.08
CA LEU A 179 -15.24 -1.04 5.91
C LEU A 179 -16.02 -0.65 7.18
N ASP A 180 -16.88 -1.55 7.64
CA ASP A 180 -17.44 -1.45 8.98
C ASP A 180 -16.38 -1.75 10.06
N VAL A 181 -16.72 -1.46 11.33
CA VAL A 181 -15.80 -1.62 12.47
C VAL A 181 -15.32 -3.07 12.63
N GLY A 182 -16.21 -4.04 12.43
CA GLY A 182 -15.88 -5.46 12.55
C GLY A 182 -14.92 -5.90 11.44
N ALA A 183 -15.24 -5.56 10.20
CA ALA A 183 -14.38 -5.86 9.05
C ALA A 183 -13.01 -5.18 9.15
N SER A 184 -12.96 -3.93 9.62
CA SER A 184 -11.70 -3.21 9.85
C SER A 184 -10.83 -3.91 10.90
N ARG A 185 -11.44 -4.40 11.99
CA ARG A 185 -10.74 -5.18 13.02
C ARG A 185 -10.17 -6.48 12.46
N ASP A 186 -10.98 -7.25 11.70
CA ASP A 186 -10.54 -8.50 11.09
C ASP A 186 -9.34 -8.28 10.16
N VAL A 187 -9.38 -7.21 9.35
CA VAL A 187 -8.28 -6.82 8.45
C VAL A 187 -7.02 -6.45 9.25
N ARG A 188 -7.15 -5.64 10.29
CA ARG A 188 -6.01 -5.25 11.13
C ARG A 188 -5.36 -6.47 11.79
N ALA A 189 -6.16 -7.38 12.36
CA ALA A 189 -5.66 -8.61 12.95
C ALA A 189 -4.94 -9.51 11.93
N PHE A 190 -5.45 -9.56 10.70
CA PHE A 190 -4.81 -10.30 9.62
C PHE A 190 -3.47 -9.69 9.21
N VAL A 191 -3.44 -8.38 9.00
CA VAL A 191 -2.20 -7.63 8.65
C VAL A 191 -1.10 -7.90 9.67
N ARG A 192 -1.42 -7.79 10.97
CA ARG A 192 -0.45 -8.02 12.04
C ARG A 192 0.06 -9.46 12.05
N ARG A 193 -0.83 -10.45 11.95
CA ARG A 193 -0.45 -11.87 11.88
C ARG A 193 0.47 -12.15 10.70
N TRP A 194 0.12 -11.68 9.49
CA TRP A 194 0.94 -11.86 8.29
C TRP A 194 2.36 -11.33 8.46
N LEU A 195 2.51 -10.18 9.12
CA LEU A 195 3.83 -9.62 9.41
C LEU A 195 4.59 -10.42 10.47
N ASP A 196 3.91 -10.89 11.51
CA ASP A 196 4.52 -11.64 12.61
C ASP A 196 4.96 -13.05 12.19
N GLU A 197 4.30 -13.64 11.18
CA GLU A 197 4.67 -14.97 10.61
C GLU A 197 6.02 -14.96 9.91
N ASP A 198 6.43 -13.83 9.31
CA ASP A 198 7.71 -13.72 8.60
C ASP A 198 8.30 -12.31 8.76
N ARG A 199 9.37 -12.20 9.55
CA ARG A 199 10.07 -10.95 9.82
C ARG A 199 10.85 -10.37 8.62
N SER A 200 10.91 -11.06 7.51
CA SER A 200 11.43 -10.50 6.25
C SER A 200 10.43 -9.57 5.55
N ARG A 201 9.14 -9.71 5.85
CA ARG A 201 8.06 -8.88 5.32
C ARG A 201 8.01 -7.53 6.03
N SER A 202 7.61 -6.50 5.30
CA SER A 202 7.41 -5.15 5.85
C SER A 202 6.13 -4.56 5.30
N LEU A 203 5.53 -3.62 6.01
CA LEU A 203 4.29 -3.00 5.58
C LEU A 203 4.33 -1.49 5.81
N VAL A 204 3.90 -0.74 4.79
CA VAL A 204 3.69 0.71 4.88
C VAL A 204 2.19 0.98 4.76
N LEU A 205 1.61 1.49 5.84
CA LEU A 205 0.18 1.83 5.95
C LEU A 205 0.02 3.34 5.84
N THR A 206 -0.85 3.83 4.96
CA THR A 206 -1.31 5.22 5.07
C THR A 206 -2.68 5.27 5.71
N THR A 207 -2.86 6.24 6.59
CA THR A 207 -4.15 6.48 7.23
C THR A 207 -4.27 7.96 7.64
N HIS A 208 -5.49 8.41 7.84
CA HIS A 208 -5.79 9.67 8.51
C HIS A 208 -6.41 9.45 9.90
N TYR A 209 -6.57 8.17 10.33
CA TYR A 209 -7.10 7.79 11.64
C TYR A 209 -5.95 7.49 12.61
N MET A 210 -5.80 8.32 13.66
CA MET A 210 -4.78 8.13 14.70
C MET A 210 -4.92 6.79 15.40
N VAL A 211 -6.16 6.38 15.71
CA VAL A 211 -6.44 5.10 16.39
C VAL A 211 -5.89 3.91 15.59
N GLU A 212 -6.02 3.92 14.27
CA GLU A 212 -5.49 2.85 13.42
C GLU A 212 -3.96 2.80 13.45
N ALA A 213 -3.32 3.96 13.41
CA ALA A 213 -1.87 4.06 13.50
C ALA A 213 -1.35 3.60 14.87
N ASP A 214 -2.04 3.98 15.95
CA ASP A 214 -1.69 3.61 17.33
C ASP A 214 -1.84 2.10 17.59
N GLU A 215 -2.93 1.50 17.10
CA GLU A 215 -3.19 0.06 17.29
C GLU A 215 -2.28 -0.86 16.46
N LEU A 216 -1.81 -0.41 15.29
CA LEU A 216 -1.14 -1.29 14.33
C LEU A 216 0.36 -1.03 14.19
N CYS A 217 0.78 0.24 14.20
CA CYS A 217 2.10 0.58 13.69
C CYS A 217 3.17 0.48 14.78
N ASP A 218 4.33 -0.05 14.41
CA ASP A 218 5.52 -0.04 15.27
C ASP A 218 6.12 1.36 15.34
N ARG A 219 6.07 2.12 14.22
CA ARG A 219 6.44 3.53 14.12
C ARG A 219 5.52 4.27 13.14
N VAL A 220 5.37 5.55 13.36
CA VAL A 220 4.52 6.44 12.55
C VAL A 220 5.30 7.67 12.12
N ALA A 221 5.21 8.05 10.85
CA ALA A 221 5.59 9.36 10.38
C ALA A 221 4.36 10.23 10.18
N ILE A 222 4.39 11.45 10.68
CA ILE A 222 3.35 12.45 10.44
C ILE A 222 3.78 13.29 9.23
N ILE A 223 2.94 13.29 8.20
CA ILE A 223 3.16 14.08 6.98
C ILE A 223 2.09 15.16 6.82
N ASN A 224 2.50 16.38 6.52
CA ASN A 224 1.60 17.48 6.19
C ASN A 224 2.26 18.43 5.18
N GLY A 225 1.49 18.93 4.20
CA GLY A 225 1.99 19.85 3.18
C GLY A 225 3.22 19.31 2.43
N GLY A 226 3.29 17.99 2.21
CA GLY A 226 4.41 17.34 1.53
C GLY A 226 5.68 17.16 2.37
N LYS A 227 5.66 17.45 3.67
CA LYS A 227 6.82 17.34 4.58
C LYS A 227 6.56 16.34 5.70
N VAL A 228 7.58 15.59 6.08
CA VAL A 228 7.56 14.77 7.30
C VAL A 228 7.85 15.71 8.48
N LEU A 229 6.91 15.79 9.42
CA LEU A 229 6.98 16.68 10.60
C LEU A 229 7.58 15.96 11.81
N ALA A 230 7.26 14.67 11.98
CA ALA A 230 7.75 13.83 13.06
C ALA A 230 7.77 12.35 12.59
N CYS A 231 8.62 11.54 13.20
CA CYS A 231 8.67 10.10 12.97
C CYS A 231 9.15 9.40 14.24
N ASP A 232 8.23 8.71 14.93
CA ASP A 232 8.53 8.00 16.17
C ASP A 232 7.54 6.84 16.40
N THR A 233 7.63 6.19 17.58
CA THR A 233 6.62 5.23 18.03
C THR A 233 5.29 5.95 18.31
N PRO A 234 4.11 5.31 18.13
CA PRO A 234 2.81 5.97 18.35
C PRO A 234 2.64 6.56 19.75
N ALA A 235 3.26 5.96 20.76
CA ALA A 235 3.17 6.39 22.17
C ALA A 235 4.12 7.55 22.53
N ALA A 236 4.95 8.03 21.60
CA ALA A 236 5.87 9.15 21.80
C ALA A 236 5.24 10.45 21.35
#